data_54029224c5bb6167700191e691fdf537
#
_entry.id   54029224c5bb6167700191e691fdf537
#
_cell.length_a   1.000
_cell.length_b   1.000
_cell.length_c   1.000
_cell.angle_alpha   90.00
_cell.angle_beta   90.00
_cell.angle_gamma   90.00
#
_symmetry.space_group_name_H-M   'P 1'
#
loop_
_entity.id
_entity.type
_entity.pdbx_description
1 polymer ?
#
loop_
_entity_poly.entity_id
_entity_poly.type
_entity_poly.pdbx_seq_one_letter_code
_entity_poly.pdbx_strand_id
1 'polypeptide(L)'
;MKHFPLPFRRIGILATLCSLAFLGAFAKPLTRIASPDGNLQLTFSLTTKGEPQYALSRQDTAILLPSALGMTIIADSTVNGQTIHLSNNMRLLATDTVSCDTVWETVWGEEQFIRDQHTQLTVCLQHRTGIRMNIVFRLFNDGMAFRYSFPEQKKLRRFLIMDEHSAYTFASEPQAWSIPWRTEYYEALWQKAPISQKHDTLCTPLTLEFPDGSYGFLHEAALTDFPAQNLYCNGQTIYTYLTPLRPSSSLLTWEGDKAPSAMIDNSLPSREGRGGSSSPWRMLILTRTLPDLVASRIMLNLNEPCRIEDTSWIKPMKYIGIWWGMHLGTMTWHQSPTHGATTANMTRYMQFAAQHGFGGVLAEGWNEGWETWVNPVPKHFEYDIPYPDFDIDSITRLSYQLGVEMIGHHETGGRADEYEPQLDKAFAYAQAHNIHVVKTGYVAPIIHTVDGLQWNKSQAGVRHYRRVIETAAK
;
A
#
# COMPACT_ATOMS: atom_id res chain seq x y z
N MET A 1 -14.59 63.30 64.66
CA MET A 1 -13.30 63.52 65.34
C MET A 1 -12.30 62.49 64.86
N LYS A 2 -11.22 63.01 64.41
CA LYS A 2 -9.91 62.33 64.11
C LYS A 2 -9.87 61.03 63.33
N HIS A 3 -9.54 61.18 62.04
CA HIS A 3 -8.99 60.18 61.12
C HIS A 3 -7.57 59.78 61.58
N PHE A 4 -7.25 58.43 61.42
CA PHE A 4 -5.91 57.93 61.30
C PHE A 4 -5.90 56.87 60.17
N PRO A 5 -5.04 56.94 59.18
CA PRO A 5 -4.91 55.95 58.14
C PRO A 5 -3.92 54.85 58.54
N LEU A 6 -4.26 53.60 58.32
CA LEU A 6 -3.35 52.44 58.39
C LEU A 6 -2.68 52.15 56.98
N PRO A 7 -1.45 51.71 57.00
CA PRO A 7 -0.69 51.56 55.71
C PRO A 7 -1.01 50.26 55.00
N PHE A 8 -1.19 50.37 53.69
CA PHE A 8 -1.28 49.23 52.77
C PHE A 8 0.04 48.49 52.69
N ARG A 9 0.10 47.25 53.20
CA ARG A 9 1.14 46.27 52.89
C ARG A 9 0.85 45.66 51.55
N ARG A 10 1.69 45.94 50.52
CA ARG A 10 1.74 45.19 49.27
C ARG A 10 2.30 43.79 49.54
N ILE A 11 1.47 42.77 49.45
CA ILE A 11 1.88 41.36 49.39
C ILE A 11 2.20 41.10 47.95
N GLY A 12 3.49 41.01 47.61
CA GLY A 12 3.97 40.53 46.36
C GLY A 12 3.75 39.00 46.27
N ILE A 13 2.81 38.58 45.47
CA ILE A 13 2.67 37.17 45.10
C ILE A 13 3.76 36.86 44.10
N LEU A 14 4.83 36.21 44.57
CA LEU A 14 5.83 35.59 43.73
C LEU A 14 5.18 34.34 43.12
N ALA A 15 4.68 34.46 41.90
CA ALA A 15 4.26 33.30 41.12
C ALA A 15 5.52 32.53 40.68
N THR A 16 5.91 31.54 41.47
CA THR A 16 6.92 30.58 41.08
C THR A 16 6.32 29.68 39.96
N LEU A 17 6.64 30.02 38.73
CA LEU A 17 6.43 29.08 37.59
C LEU A 17 7.32 27.86 37.84
N CYS A 18 6.77 26.82 38.45
CA CYS A 18 7.31 25.47 38.35
C CYS A 18 7.06 24.97 36.92
N SER A 19 7.98 25.28 36.01
CA SER A 19 8.16 24.51 34.79
C SER A 19 8.61 23.11 35.21
N LEU A 20 7.66 22.20 35.36
CA LEU A 20 7.92 20.77 35.37
C LEU A 20 8.50 20.42 34.01
N ALA A 21 9.82 20.58 33.87
CA ALA A 21 10.58 19.89 32.85
C ALA A 21 10.42 18.39 33.17
N PHE A 22 9.56 17.71 32.42
CA PHE A 22 9.65 16.27 32.27
C PHE A 22 11.00 15.98 31.61
N LEU A 23 12.02 15.81 32.43
CA LEU A 23 13.26 15.17 32.05
C LEU A 23 12.99 13.67 31.89
N GLY A 24 12.21 13.30 30.87
CA GLY A 24 12.35 12.02 30.24
C GLY A 24 13.79 11.98 29.73
N ALA A 25 14.53 10.93 29.99
CA ALA A 25 15.88 10.73 29.46
C ALA A 25 15.78 10.71 27.94
N PHE A 26 15.81 11.88 27.31
CA PHE A 26 15.81 12.01 25.86
C PHE A 26 17.10 11.37 25.35
N ALA A 27 16.94 10.32 24.56
CA ALA A 27 18.03 9.81 23.78
C ALA A 27 18.64 10.99 23.01
N LYS A 28 19.95 11.13 23.05
CA LYS A 28 20.65 12.18 22.32
C LYS A 28 20.35 11.99 20.83
N PRO A 29 19.80 13.00 20.10
CA PRO A 29 19.54 12.83 18.68
C PRO A 29 20.84 12.46 17.97
N LEU A 30 20.83 11.33 17.22
CA LEU A 30 22.02 10.83 16.56
C LEU A 30 22.19 11.46 15.18
N THR A 31 21.07 11.75 14.49
CA THR A 31 21.12 12.33 13.13
C THR A 31 19.88 13.16 12.85
N ARG A 32 20.08 14.29 12.19
CA ARG A 32 19.01 15.19 11.73
C ARG A 32 19.21 15.49 10.25
N ILE A 33 18.11 15.47 9.48
CA ILE A 33 18.06 15.95 8.10
C ILE A 33 16.91 16.94 7.93
N ALA A 34 17.01 17.78 6.91
CA ALA A 34 15.97 18.72 6.50
C ALA A 34 15.47 18.39 5.10
N SER A 35 14.20 18.75 4.80
CA SER A 35 13.69 18.79 3.44
C SER A 35 14.52 19.74 2.56
N PRO A 36 14.47 19.60 1.22
CA PRO A 36 15.22 20.50 0.32
C PRO A 36 14.93 21.98 0.54
N ASP A 37 13.70 22.35 0.90
CA ASP A 37 13.30 23.72 1.24
C ASP A 37 13.58 24.13 2.69
N GLY A 38 14.08 23.19 3.54
CA GLY A 38 14.40 23.41 4.93
C GLY A 38 13.20 23.46 5.89
N ASN A 39 11.96 23.32 5.40
CA ASN A 39 10.76 23.48 6.22
C ASN A 39 10.45 22.28 7.10
N LEU A 40 10.67 21.05 6.61
CA LEU A 40 10.52 19.83 7.38
C LEU A 40 11.88 19.39 7.93
N GLN A 41 11.89 18.92 9.18
CA GLN A 41 13.08 18.38 9.84
C GLN A 41 12.73 17.01 10.44
N LEU A 42 13.52 16.01 10.08
CA LEU A 42 13.43 14.67 10.64
C LEU A 42 14.63 14.43 11.57
N THR A 43 14.36 13.93 12.76
CA THR A 43 15.38 13.55 13.74
C THR A 43 15.28 12.06 14.01
N PHE A 44 16.37 11.32 13.77
CA PHE A 44 16.50 9.92 14.17
C PHE A 44 17.24 9.81 15.50
N SER A 45 16.84 8.88 16.37
CA SER A 45 17.50 8.59 17.64
C SER A 45 17.42 7.11 18.02
N LEU A 46 18.31 6.70 18.92
CA LEU A 46 18.20 5.42 19.66
C LEU A 46 17.98 5.72 21.14
N THR A 47 17.05 5.01 21.78
CA THR A 47 16.92 5.05 23.25
C THR A 47 18.13 4.38 23.91
N THR A 48 18.23 4.50 25.24
CA THR A 48 19.26 3.81 26.01
C THR A 48 19.19 2.28 25.92
N LYS A 49 18.01 1.75 25.53
CA LYS A 49 17.80 0.31 25.25
C LYS A 49 18.08 -0.06 23.78
N GLY A 50 18.56 0.89 22.98
CA GLY A 50 18.79 0.68 21.54
C GLY A 50 17.50 0.54 20.73
N GLU A 51 16.44 1.23 21.12
CA GLU A 51 15.16 1.28 20.39
C GLU A 51 15.21 2.39 19.35
N PRO A 52 15.06 2.09 18.04
CA PRO A 52 15.04 3.09 17.00
C PRO A 52 13.77 3.94 17.06
N GLN A 53 13.93 5.26 16.98
CA GLN A 53 12.84 6.24 16.99
C GLN A 53 13.12 7.35 15.99
N TYR A 54 12.05 7.97 15.50
CA TYR A 54 12.12 9.19 14.71
C TYR A 54 11.09 10.21 15.18
N ALA A 55 11.37 11.48 14.91
CA ALA A 55 10.46 12.59 15.15
C ALA A 55 10.48 13.51 13.92
N LEU A 56 9.38 14.21 13.68
CA LEU A 56 9.22 15.13 12.55
C LEU A 56 8.70 16.47 13.04
N SER A 57 9.29 17.54 12.57
CA SER A 57 8.80 18.91 12.82
C SER A 57 8.71 19.68 11.50
N ARG A 58 7.81 20.69 11.49
CA ARG A 58 7.76 21.71 10.45
C ARG A 58 8.22 23.01 11.08
N GLN A 59 9.38 23.52 10.62
CA GLN A 59 10.11 24.58 11.31
C GLN A 59 10.33 24.16 12.79
N ASP A 60 9.84 24.91 13.76
CA ASP A 60 9.99 24.54 15.17
C ASP A 60 8.76 23.86 15.78
N THR A 61 7.72 23.57 14.96
CA THR A 61 6.48 22.94 15.42
C THR A 61 6.54 21.44 15.21
N ALA A 62 6.41 20.66 16.27
CA ALA A 62 6.36 19.21 16.19
C ALA A 62 5.10 18.74 15.45
N ILE A 63 5.28 17.81 14.52
CA ILE A 63 4.20 17.08 13.82
C ILE A 63 4.11 15.67 14.39
N LEU A 64 5.26 14.96 14.41
CA LEU A 64 5.37 13.66 15.05
C LEU A 64 6.30 13.76 16.26
N LEU A 65 5.83 13.31 17.40
CA LEU A 65 6.63 13.04 18.57
C LEU A 65 7.51 11.80 18.34
N PRO A 66 8.48 11.47 19.21
CA PRO A 66 9.27 10.27 19.05
C PRO A 66 8.41 9.03 18.82
N SER A 67 8.49 8.49 17.64
CA SER A 67 7.70 7.39 17.12
C SER A 67 8.58 6.17 16.89
N ALA A 68 8.14 5.00 17.33
CA ALA A 68 8.91 3.76 17.31
C ALA A 68 9.12 3.23 15.88
N LEU A 69 10.23 2.52 15.69
CA LEU A 69 10.58 1.81 14.47
C LEU A 69 11.14 0.41 14.81
N GLY A 70 11.01 -0.51 13.89
CA GLY A 70 11.59 -1.84 13.98
C GLY A 70 10.70 -2.95 13.46
N MET A 71 11.20 -4.17 13.57
CA MET A 71 10.49 -5.38 13.16
C MET A 71 10.77 -6.53 14.14
N THR A 72 9.82 -7.45 14.25
CA THR A 72 10.01 -8.76 14.85
C THR A 72 10.18 -9.79 13.75
N ILE A 73 11.28 -10.54 13.79
CA ILE A 73 11.60 -11.54 12.77
C ILE A 73 11.92 -12.90 13.41
N ILE A 74 11.82 -13.97 12.60
CA ILE A 74 12.38 -15.29 12.90
C ILE A 74 13.40 -15.57 11.81
N ALA A 75 14.67 -15.70 12.18
CA ALA A 75 15.76 -15.98 11.23
C ALA A 75 15.91 -17.49 10.99
N ASP A 76 16.12 -17.87 9.73
CA ASP A 76 16.26 -19.26 9.25
C ASP A 76 17.46 -20.01 9.85
N SER A 77 18.45 -19.27 10.34
CA SER A 77 19.66 -19.86 10.96
C SER A 77 19.44 -20.46 12.36
N THR A 78 18.23 -20.35 12.89
CA THR A 78 17.89 -20.89 14.21
C THR A 78 17.01 -22.12 14.04
N VAL A 79 17.60 -23.29 14.22
CA VAL A 79 16.94 -24.62 14.14
C VAL A 79 15.67 -24.73 15.00
N ASN A 80 15.40 -23.75 15.87
CA ASN A 80 14.22 -23.65 16.73
C ASN A 80 13.48 -22.30 16.60
N GLY A 81 13.65 -21.55 15.52
CA GLY A 81 12.85 -20.36 15.25
C GLY A 81 12.94 -19.28 16.33
N GLN A 82 14.16 -18.87 16.75
CA GLN A 82 14.30 -17.82 17.75
C GLN A 82 13.74 -16.49 17.23
N THR A 83 12.77 -15.95 17.94
CA THR A 83 12.25 -14.60 17.68
C THR A 83 13.30 -13.54 18.00
N ILE A 84 13.51 -12.62 17.07
CA ILE A 84 14.46 -11.51 17.20
C ILE A 84 13.71 -10.21 17.03
N HIS A 85 13.82 -9.33 18.05
CA HIS A 85 13.17 -8.02 18.03
C HIS A 85 14.17 -6.96 17.56
N LEU A 86 14.13 -6.61 16.27
CA LEU A 86 14.93 -5.54 15.68
C LEU A 86 14.40 -4.13 16.05
N SER A 87 13.50 -4.05 17.01
CA SER A 87 12.99 -2.86 17.63
C SER A 87 13.70 -2.44 18.92
N ASN A 88 14.68 -3.24 19.39
CA ASN A 88 15.51 -2.95 20.56
C ASN A 88 16.89 -3.57 20.42
N ASN A 89 17.79 -3.28 21.37
CA ASN A 89 19.18 -3.78 21.37
C ASN A 89 19.93 -3.48 20.05
N MET A 90 19.53 -2.41 19.37
CA MET A 90 20.18 -1.92 18.16
C MET A 90 21.31 -0.96 18.53
N ARG A 91 22.39 -1.00 17.75
CA ARG A 91 23.46 -0.01 17.79
C ARG A 91 23.64 0.63 16.43
N LEU A 92 23.97 1.90 16.40
CA LEU A 92 24.31 2.63 15.18
C LEU A 92 25.67 2.16 14.67
N LEU A 93 25.75 1.83 13.38
CA LEU A 93 27.00 1.53 12.69
C LEU A 93 27.48 2.73 11.89
N ALA A 94 26.60 3.32 11.09
CA ALA A 94 26.89 4.44 10.21
C ALA A 94 25.59 5.17 9.84
N THR A 95 25.74 6.40 9.38
CA THR A 95 24.68 7.15 8.67
C THR A 95 25.26 7.70 7.36
N ASP A 96 24.41 7.75 6.34
CA ASP A 96 24.73 8.35 5.07
C ASP A 96 23.59 9.28 4.65
N THR A 97 23.93 10.45 4.09
CA THR A 97 22.96 11.45 3.66
C THR A 97 23.24 11.86 2.22
N VAL A 98 22.20 11.77 1.38
CA VAL A 98 22.27 12.11 -0.04
C VAL A 98 21.12 13.04 -0.39
N SER A 99 21.39 14.08 -1.19
CA SER A 99 20.36 14.93 -1.80
C SER A 99 20.08 14.45 -3.21
N CYS A 100 18.82 14.37 -3.56
CA CYS A 100 18.33 14.06 -4.91
C CYS A 100 17.58 15.27 -5.46
N ASP A 101 17.83 15.59 -6.72
CA ASP A 101 17.06 16.57 -7.49
C ASP A 101 17.14 16.18 -8.97
N THR A 102 16.18 15.38 -9.40
CA THR A 102 16.12 14.84 -10.75
C THR A 102 14.72 14.99 -11.32
N VAL A 103 14.59 14.86 -12.63
CA VAL A 103 13.29 14.84 -13.32
C VAL A 103 13.23 13.56 -14.14
N TRP A 104 12.08 12.91 -14.10
CA TRP A 104 11.80 11.73 -14.90
C TRP A 104 10.47 11.88 -15.65
N GLU A 105 10.32 11.12 -16.73
CA GLU A 105 9.15 11.18 -17.59
C GLU A 105 8.18 10.03 -17.26
N THR A 106 6.89 10.35 -17.10
CA THR A 106 5.84 9.36 -16.87
C THR A 106 5.44 8.69 -18.18
N VAL A 107 5.04 7.41 -18.12
CA VAL A 107 4.40 6.75 -19.26
C VAL A 107 3.02 7.38 -19.51
N TRP A 108 2.26 7.60 -18.43
CA TRP A 108 0.97 8.25 -18.40
C TRP A 108 0.79 9.00 -17.09
N GLY A 109 -0.01 10.04 -17.10
CA GLY A 109 -0.34 10.80 -15.91
C GLY A 109 -0.88 12.18 -16.23
N GLU A 110 -1.15 12.95 -15.21
CA GLU A 110 -1.59 14.35 -15.32
C GLU A 110 -0.43 15.28 -15.72
N GLU A 111 0.80 14.85 -15.43
CA GLU A 111 2.03 15.56 -15.77
C GLU A 111 2.97 14.63 -16.51
N GLN A 112 3.62 15.13 -17.56
CA GLN A 112 4.59 14.38 -18.34
C GLN A 112 5.92 14.25 -17.57
N PHE A 113 6.35 15.29 -16.89
CA PHE A 113 7.62 15.35 -16.18
C PHE A 113 7.41 15.49 -14.68
N ILE A 114 7.96 14.55 -13.92
CA ILE A 114 7.88 14.53 -12.45
C ILE A 114 9.25 14.87 -11.88
N ARG A 115 9.31 15.90 -11.02
CA ARG A 115 10.52 16.21 -10.25
C ARG A 115 10.59 15.29 -9.03
N ASP A 116 11.73 14.62 -8.86
CA ASP A 116 12.09 13.91 -7.63
C ASP A 116 13.13 14.73 -6.86
N GLN A 117 12.66 15.47 -5.87
CA GLN A 117 13.51 16.31 -5.04
C GLN A 117 13.35 15.94 -3.58
N HIS A 118 14.40 15.35 -2.98
CA HIS A 118 14.37 14.91 -1.59
C HIS A 118 15.77 14.87 -0.95
N THR A 119 15.80 14.87 0.38
CA THR A 119 16.96 14.48 1.16
C THR A 119 16.78 13.07 1.68
N GLN A 120 17.70 12.16 1.37
CA GLN A 120 17.69 10.80 1.85
C GLN A 120 18.68 10.61 3.00
N LEU A 121 18.24 9.96 4.08
CA LEU A 121 19.08 9.49 5.18
C LEU A 121 19.03 7.98 5.25
N THR A 122 20.18 7.33 5.18
CA THR A 122 20.32 5.89 5.45
C THR A 122 20.97 5.70 6.83
N VAL A 123 20.26 5.04 7.72
CA VAL A 123 20.71 4.68 9.07
C VAL A 123 21.05 3.21 9.10
N CYS A 124 22.34 2.86 9.22
CA CYS A 124 22.81 1.49 9.29
C CYS A 124 22.84 1.04 10.75
N LEU A 125 22.06 0.03 11.07
CA LEU A 125 21.90 -0.51 12.43
C LEU A 125 22.37 -1.96 12.52
N GLN A 126 22.85 -2.37 13.70
CA GLN A 126 23.15 -3.75 14.02
C GLN A 126 22.54 -4.15 15.36
N HIS A 127 21.77 -5.22 15.33
CA HIS A 127 21.27 -5.86 16.55
C HIS A 127 22.39 -6.61 17.29
N ARG A 128 22.24 -6.82 18.60
CA ARG A 128 23.22 -7.57 19.43
C ARG A 128 23.55 -8.97 18.92
N THR A 129 22.66 -9.63 18.16
CA THR A 129 22.90 -10.92 17.49
C THR A 129 23.85 -10.81 16.30
N GLY A 130 24.19 -9.59 15.88
CA GLY A 130 25.01 -9.28 14.73
C GLY A 130 24.22 -9.11 13.42
N ILE A 131 22.90 -9.26 13.43
CA ILE A 131 22.03 -8.99 12.28
C ILE A 131 22.02 -7.49 12.01
N ARG A 132 22.17 -7.12 10.73
CA ARG A 132 22.12 -5.74 10.24
C ARG A 132 20.77 -5.45 9.60
N MET A 133 20.26 -4.26 9.87
CA MET A 133 19.07 -3.68 9.25
C MET A 133 19.33 -2.19 9.03
N ASN A 134 18.99 -1.69 7.85
CA ASN A 134 19.01 -0.25 7.58
C ASN A 134 17.60 0.31 7.64
N ILE A 135 17.49 1.55 8.06
CA ILE A 135 16.29 2.37 7.92
C ILE A 135 16.64 3.49 6.95
N VAL A 136 15.90 3.55 5.84
CA VAL A 136 16.09 4.57 4.81
C VAL A 136 14.94 5.54 4.89
N PHE A 137 15.23 6.82 5.14
CA PHE A 137 14.26 7.91 5.12
C PHE A 137 14.44 8.74 3.85
N ARG A 138 13.34 9.19 3.28
CA ARG A 138 13.31 10.27 2.28
C ARG A 138 12.44 11.40 2.80
N LEU A 139 12.98 12.60 2.79
CA LEU A 139 12.29 13.79 3.26
C LEU A 139 12.10 14.73 2.06
N PHE A 140 10.85 14.92 1.67
CA PHE A 140 10.38 15.79 0.61
C PHE A 140 9.91 17.13 1.19
N ASN A 141 9.60 18.12 0.36
CA ASN A 141 9.07 19.40 0.83
C ASN A 141 7.63 19.28 1.38
N ASP A 142 6.90 18.29 0.92
CA ASP A 142 5.49 18.01 1.23
C ASP A 142 5.29 16.70 2.00
N GLY A 143 6.33 16.13 2.62
CA GLY A 143 6.19 14.94 3.43
C GLY A 143 7.44 14.11 3.59
N MET A 144 7.25 12.91 4.11
CA MET A 144 8.32 11.94 4.34
C MET A 144 7.92 10.52 3.98
N ALA A 145 8.92 9.69 3.75
CA ALA A 145 8.76 8.25 3.71
C ALA A 145 9.93 7.55 4.38
N PHE A 146 9.70 6.31 4.85
CA PHE A 146 10.79 5.43 5.28
C PHE A 146 10.52 3.99 4.86
N ARG A 147 11.59 3.21 4.75
CA ARG A 147 11.53 1.77 4.55
C ARG A 147 12.64 1.06 5.33
N TYR A 148 12.43 -0.19 5.63
CA TYR A 148 13.46 -1.08 6.15
C TYR A 148 14.18 -1.75 4.98
N SER A 149 15.51 -1.87 5.10
CA SER A 149 16.33 -2.58 4.13
C SER A 149 17.23 -3.58 4.87
N PHE A 150 17.25 -4.80 4.38
CA PHE A 150 18.04 -5.89 4.92
C PHE A 150 19.19 -6.18 3.95
N PRO A 151 20.39 -5.65 4.21
CA PRO A 151 21.53 -5.92 3.35
C PRO A 151 21.84 -7.42 3.33
N GLU A 152 22.41 -7.89 2.21
CA GLU A 152 22.87 -9.27 2.11
C GLU A 152 23.84 -9.59 3.25
N GLN A 153 23.60 -10.69 3.95
CA GLN A 153 24.38 -11.11 5.11
C GLN A 153 24.19 -12.60 5.39
N LYS A 154 25.28 -13.27 5.80
CA LYS A 154 25.27 -14.73 6.06
C LYS A 154 24.26 -15.16 7.13
N LYS A 155 23.99 -14.30 8.12
CA LYS A 155 23.11 -14.61 9.26
C LYS A 155 21.61 -14.40 8.96
N LEU A 156 21.24 -13.87 7.79
CA LEU A 156 19.87 -13.54 7.44
C LEU A 156 19.66 -13.79 5.94
N ARG A 157 19.69 -15.06 5.53
CA ARG A 157 19.42 -15.46 4.14
C ARG A 157 17.92 -15.55 3.87
N ARG A 158 17.21 -16.30 4.70
CA ARG A 158 15.75 -16.39 4.72
C ARG A 158 15.27 -16.01 6.10
N PHE A 159 14.13 -15.39 6.19
CA PHE A 159 13.52 -15.05 7.46
C PHE A 159 12.04 -14.77 7.32
N LEU A 160 11.33 -14.93 8.42
CA LEU A 160 9.93 -14.57 8.54
C LEU A 160 9.84 -13.21 9.20
N ILE A 161 8.97 -12.34 8.69
CA ILE A 161 8.55 -11.13 9.37
C ILE A 161 7.27 -11.46 10.13
N MET A 162 7.34 -11.31 11.45
CA MET A 162 6.21 -11.56 12.35
C MET A 162 5.39 -10.31 12.58
N ASP A 163 6.06 -9.15 12.68
CA ASP A 163 5.41 -7.87 12.95
C ASP A 163 6.30 -6.69 12.54
N GLU A 164 5.68 -5.56 12.26
CA GLU A 164 6.32 -4.27 11.99
C GLU A 164 5.90 -3.26 13.06
N HIS A 165 6.88 -2.67 13.77
CA HIS A 165 6.66 -1.77 14.89
C HIS A 165 6.69 -0.28 14.50
N SER A 166 6.41 0.04 13.25
CA SER A 166 6.37 1.42 12.77
C SER A 166 5.19 2.18 13.36
N ALA A 167 5.47 3.30 14.01
CA ALA A 167 4.48 4.12 14.70
C ALA A 167 4.45 5.55 14.16
N TYR A 168 3.29 6.21 14.34
CA TYR A 168 3.05 7.63 14.07
C TYR A 168 2.35 8.23 15.29
N THR A 169 3.12 8.88 16.17
CA THR A 169 2.62 9.56 17.37
C THR A 169 2.49 11.04 17.08
N PHE A 170 1.30 11.52 16.80
CA PHE A 170 1.08 12.92 16.43
C PHE A 170 1.20 13.85 17.63
N ALA A 171 1.80 15.02 17.43
CA ALA A 171 1.92 16.06 18.46
C ALA A 171 0.59 16.78 18.75
N SER A 172 -0.30 16.84 17.75
CA SER A 172 -1.66 17.34 17.86
C SER A 172 -2.63 16.29 17.36
N GLU A 173 -3.83 16.25 17.90
CA GLU A 173 -4.85 15.26 17.52
C GLU A 173 -5.50 15.59 16.20
N PRO A 174 -5.32 14.78 15.12
CA PRO A 174 -6.03 15.00 13.86
C PRO A 174 -7.39 14.33 13.85
N GLN A 175 -8.27 14.83 12.98
CA GLN A 175 -9.45 14.10 12.50
C GLN A 175 -9.02 13.12 11.43
N ALA A 176 -9.42 11.87 11.55
CA ALA A 176 -9.09 10.82 10.58
C ALA A 176 -10.30 10.45 9.71
N TRP A 177 -10.14 10.53 8.39
CA TRP A 177 -11.06 9.92 7.43
C TRP A 177 -10.60 8.49 7.17
N SER A 178 -11.38 7.51 7.61
CA SER A 178 -10.98 6.12 7.62
C SER A 178 -12.09 5.17 7.18
N ILE A 179 -11.67 4.03 6.66
CA ILE A 179 -12.51 2.85 6.46
C ILE A 179 -11.99 1.78 7.42
N PRO A 180 -12.85 1.14 8.25
CA PRO A 180 -12.43 0.04 9.09
C PRO A 180 -11.99 -1.15 8.21
N TRP A 181 -10.91 -1.82 8.61
CA TRP A 181 -10.52 -3.07 7.97
C TRP A 181 -11.55 -4.15 8.25
N ARG A 182 -11.97 -4.87 7.21
CA ARG A 182 -12.92 -5.99 7.30
C ARG A 182 -12.47 -7.16 6.45
N THR A 183 -12.84 -8.34 6.89
CA THR A 183 -12.52 -9.59 6.19
C THR A 183 -13.39 -9.81 4.97
N GLU A 184 -14.67 -9.40 5.03
CA GLU A 184 -15.66 -9.76 4.00
C GLU A 184 -15.58 -8.83 2.78
N TYR A 185 -15.20 -7.57 2.96
CA TYR A 185 -15.15 -6.59 1.87
C TYR A 185 -14.28 -5.38 2.25
N TYR A 186 -13.83 -4.66 1.24
CA TYR A 186 -13.08 -3.40 1.37
C TYR A 186 -13.95 -2.16 1.10
N GLU A 187 -15.16 -2.36 0.60
CA GLU A 187 -16.11 -1.31 0.31
C GLU A 187 -16.91 -0.97 1.58
N ALA A 188 -16.64 0.17 2.16
CA ALA A 188 -17.34 0.68 3.33
C ALA A 188 -17.46 2.21 3.26
N LEU A 189 -18.40 2.76 4.04
CA LEU A 189 -18.55 4.20 4.14
C LEU A 189 -17.38 4.82 4.91
N TRP A 190 -16.85 5.92 4.38
CA TRP A 190 -15.84 6.71 5.05
C TRP A 190 -16.39 7.32 6.34
N GLN A 191 -15.59 7.26 7.39
CA GLN A 191 -15.94 7.76 8.72
C GLN A 191 -14.91 8.79 9.15
N LYS A 192 -15.38 10.01 9.46
CA LYS A 192 -14.56 11.06 10.06
C LYS A 192 -14.72 11.05 11.57
N ALA A 193 -13.62 10.92 12.31
CA ALA A 193 -13.58 11.06 13.76
C ALA A 193 -12.16 11.41 14.24
N PRO A 194 -12.00 12.01 15.45
CA PRO A 194 -10.69 12.17 16.06
C PRO A 194 -9.99 10.81 16.24
N ILE A 195 -8.65 10.79 16.14
CA ILE A 195 -7.91 9.54 16.36
C ILE A 195 -8.09 8.97 17.78
N SER A 196 -8.40 9.80 18.78
CA SER A 196 -8.71 9.36 20.14
C SER A 196 -9.95 8.48 20.25
N GLN A 197 -10.83 8.54 19.24
CA GLN A 197 -12.02 7.70 19.15
C GLN A 197 -11.82 6.45 18.28
N LYS A 198 -10.63 6.28 17.70
CA LYS A 198 -10.31 5.13 16.87
C LYS A 198 -9.49 4.12 17.69
N HIS A 199 -10.08 2.95 17.91
CA HIS A 199 -9.46 1.82 18.63
C HIS A 199 -9.61 0.56 17.80
N ASP A 200 -9.22 0.61 16.53
CA ASP A 200 -9.48 -0.46 15.56
C ASP A 200 -8.40 -0.52 14.49
N THR A 201 -8.47 -1.58 13.69
CA THR A 201 -7.67 -1.73 12.49
C THR A 201 -8.36 -1.01 11.32
N LEU A 202 -7.60 -0.17 10.64
CA LEU A 202 -8.06 0.70 9.56
C LEU A 202 -7.37 0.31 8.25
N CYS A 203 -8.09 0.46 7.15
CA CYS A 203 -7.49 0.37 5.83
C CYS A 203 -6.61 1.59 5.52
N THR A 204 -5.58 1.42 4.70
CA THR A 204 -4.92 2.51 3.99
C THR A 204 -5.60 2.74 2.63
N PRO A 205 -5.56 3.96 2.07
CA PRO A 205 -4.98 5.18 2.62
C PRO A 205 -5.79 5.77 3.78
N LEU A 206 -5.14 6.56 4.63
CA LEU A 206 -5.77 7.29 5.73
C LEU A 206 -5.52 8.78 5.56
N THR A 207 -6.59 9.58 5.42
CA THR A 207 -6.48 11.03 5.35
C THR A 207 -6.70 11.65 6.72
N LEU A 208 -5.86 12.62 7.07
CA LEU A 208 -5.85 13.33 8.35
C LEU A 208 -6.08 14.82 8.14
N GLU A 209 -6.88 15.43 9.00
CA GLU A 209 -7.06 16.88 9.10
C GLU A 209 -6.54 17.33 10.46
N PHE A 210 -5.54 18.19 10.47
CA PHE A 210 -4.95 18.71 11.70
C PHE A 210 -5.66 19.97 12.21
N PRO A 211 -5.58 20.28 13.51
CA PRO A 211 -6.22 21.46 14.07
C PRO A 211 -5.75 22.79 13.50
N ASP A 212 -4.52 22.83 12.93
CA ASP A 212 -3.96 24.01 12.26
C ASP A 212 -4.44 24.20 10.81
N GLY A 213 -5.38 23.35 10.37
CA GLY A 213 -5.92 23.36 9.00
C GLY A 213 -5.04 22.68 7.95
N SER A 214 -3.93 22.07 8.35
CA SER A 214 -3.10 21.26 7.46
C SER A 214 -3.66 19.85 7.31
N TYR A 215 -3.18 19.12 6.29
CA TYR A 215 -3.64 17.79 5.94
C TYR A 215 -2.48 16.79 5.95
N GLY A 216 -2.81 15.55 6.28
CA GLY A 216 -1.90 14.42 6.20
C GLY A 216 -2.51 13.26 5.42
N PHE A 217 -1.63 12.40 4.86
CA PHE A 217 -2.04 11.21 4.14
C PHE A 217 -1.05 10.09 4.40
N LEU A 218 -1.53 9.06 5.09
CA LEU A 218 -0.74 7.86 5.39
C LEU A 218 -1.05 6.76 4.39
N HIS A 219 -0.02 6.24 3.74
CA HIS A 219 -0.12 5.11 2.82
C HIS A 219 1.26 4.44 2.64
N GLU A 220 1.33 3.50 1.71
CA GLU A 220 2.55 2.80 1.31
C GLU A 220 2.82 2.95 -0.19
N ALA A 221 4.07 2.75 -0.59
CA ALA A 221 4.48 2.71 -1.99
C ALA A 221 5.50 1.60 -2.24
N ALA A 222 5.67 1.20 -3.50
CA ALA A 222 6.54 0.10 -3.92
C ALA A 222 6.19 -1.25 -3.27
N LEU A 223 4.89 -1.57 -3.20
CA LEU A 223 4.40 -2.85 -2.71
C LEU A 223 4.62 -3.93 -3.78
N THR A 224 5.67 -4.73 -3.64
CA THR A 224 6.09 -5.70 -4.67
C THR A 224 6.18 -7.13 -4.18
N ASP A 225 6.71 -7.35 -2.98
CA ASP A 225 6.89 -8.68 -2.37
C ASP A 225 6.78 -8.59 -0.85
N PHE A 226 5.69 -8.01 -0.39
CA PHE A 226 5.43 -7.76 1.01
C PHE A 226 3.91 -7.77 1.24
N PRO A 227 3.39 -8.04 2.45
CA PRO A 227 1.96 -7.87 2.72
C PRO A 227 1.56 -6.40 2.68
N ALA A 228 0.34 -6.13 2.22
CA ALA A 228 -0.20 -4.79 2.22
C ALA A 228 -0.32 -4.24 3.64
N GLN A 229 -0.05 -2.95 3.78
CA GLN A 229 -0.18 -2.22 5.03
C GLN A 229 -1.65 -1.97 5.38
N ASN A 230 -2.01 -2.26 6.62
CA ASN A 230 -3.13 -1.66 7.31
C ASN A 230 -2.59 -0.83 8.47
N LEU A 231 -3.47 -0.14 9.18
CA LEU A 231 -3.11 0.70 10.33
C LEU A 231 -3.91 0.26 11.54
N TYR A 232 -3.26 0.15 12.67
CA TYR A 232 -3.94 -0.04 13.96
C TYR A 232 -3.84 1.25 14.76
N CYS A 233 -4.97 1.77 15.22
CA CYS A 233 -5.04 2.95 16.06
C CYS A 233 -5.44 2.56 17.49
N ASN A 234 -4.68 3.00 18.49
CA ASN A 234 -5.00 2.78 19.91
C ASN A 234 -5.63 4.00 20.58
N GLY A 235 -6.10 4.97 19.81
CA GLY A 235 -6.65 6.24 20.31
C GLY A 235 -5.61 7.36 20.50
N GLN A 236 -4.31 7.10 20.36
CA GLN A 236 -3.24 8.09 20.51
C GLN A 236 -2.16 7.97 19.43
N THR A 237 -1.77 6.74 19.13
CA THR A 237 -0.71 6.42 18.17
C THR A 237 -1.29 5.52 17.09
N ILE A 238 -0.89 5.76 15.86
CA ILE A 238 -1.19 4.91 14.72
C ILE A 238 0.02 4.02 14.47
N TYR A 239 -0.20 2.72 14.36
CA TYR A 239 0.83 1.71 14.09
C TYR A 239 0.59 1.09 12.72
N THR A 240 1.66 0.71 12.05
CA THR A 240 1.58 -0.21 10.91
C THR A 240 1.08 -1.57 11.40
N TYR A 241 0.16 -2.15 10.66
CA TYR A 241 -0.36 -3.48 10.89
C TYR A 241 -0.28 -4.28 9.58
N LEU A 242 0.50 -5.34 9.58
CA LEU A 242 0.72 -6.17 8.40
C LEU A 242 -0.34 -7.27 8.30
N THR A 243 -0.85 -7.50 7.11
CA THR A 243 -1.73 -8.64 6.86
C THR A 243 -0.95 -9.95 7.03
N PRO A 244 -1.38 -10.92 7.87
CA PRO A 244 -0.72 -12.20 8.01
C PRO A 244 -0.77 -13.02 6.72
N LEU A 245 0.15 -13.98 6.58
CA LEU A 245 0.22 -14.87 5.41
C LEU A 245 -1.03 -15.75 5.29
N ARG A 246 -1.54 -16.29 6.39
CA ARG A 246 -2.66 -17.24 6.36
C ARG A 246 -3.81 -16.76 7.22
N PRO A 247 -5.07 -16.94 6.77
CA PRO A 247 -6.21 -16.80 7.66
C PRO A 247 -6.18 -17.88 8.73
N SER A 248 -6.87 -17.64 9.83
CA SER A 248 -7.05 -18.64 10.88
C SER A 248 -7.86 -19.86 10.37
N SER A 249 -7.89 -20.94 11.17
CA SER A 249 -8.69 -22.14 10.88
C SER A 249 -10.19 -21.84 10.69
N SER A 250 -10.70 -20.75 11.23
CA SER A 250 -11.99 -20.15 10.88
C SER A 250 -11.75 -19.12 9.78
N LEU A 251 -12.33 -19.32 8.61
CA LEU A 251 -12.20 -18.45 7.43
C LEU A 251 -12.51 -16.97 7.69
N LEU A 252 -13.12 -16.65 8.81
CA LEU A 252 -13.59 -15.31 9.17
C LEU A 252 -12.95 -14.74 10.44
N THR A 253 -12.10 -15.50 11.13
CA THR A 253 -11.44 -15.03 12.35
C THR A 253 -9.95 -14.82 12.12
N TRP A 254 -9.46 -13.74 12.67
CA TRP A 254 -8.07 -13.33 12.66
C TRP A 254 -7.30 -14.02 13.80
N GLU A 255 -6.39 -14.91 13.49
CA GLU A 255 -5.39 -15.41 14.45
C GLU A 255 -4.15 -14.51 14.42
N GLY A 256 -4.33 -13.22 14.75
CA GLY A 256 -3.37 -12.15 14.46
C GLY A 256 -2.00 -12.29 15.08
N ASP A 257 -1.84 -13.04 16.17
CA ASP A 257 -0.64 -12.90 16.99
C ASP A 257 0.43 -13.98 16.78
N LYS A 258 0.18 -14.97 15.93
CA LYS A 258 1.09 -16.12 15.78
C LYS A 258 1.53 -16.45 14.35
N ALA A 259 0.81 -16.01 13.33
CA ALA A 259 1.15 -16.26 11.94
C ALA A 259 2.16 -15.22 11.42
N PRO A 260 3.21 -15.63 10.67
CA PRO A 260 4.09 -14.69 10.02
C PRO A 260 3.33 -13.84 8.99
N SER A 261 3.76 -12.60 8.82
CA SER A 261 3.19 -11.69 7.82
C SER A 261 3.90 -11.80 6.48
N ALA A 262 5.20 -12.09 6.47
CA ALA A 262 5.97 -12.27 5.24
C ALA A 262 7.08 -13.31 5.40
N MET A 263 7.44 -13.96 4.30
CA MET A 263 8.64 -14.77 4.14
C MET A 263 9.56 -14.10 3.12
N ILE A 264 10.76 -13.70 3.56
CA ILE A 264 11.73 -12.99 2.75
C ILE A 264 12.91 -13.92 2.43
N ASP A 265 13.27 -14.01 1.16
CA ASP A 265 14.50 -14.65 0.69
C ASP A 265 15.54 -13.59 0.31
N ASN A 266 16.40 -13.26 1.25
CA ASN A 266 17.45 -12.26 1.12
C ASN A 266 18.66 -12.73 0.30
N SER A 267 18.66 -14.00 -0.13
CA SER A 267 19.69 -14.56 -1.01
C SER A 267 19.41 -14.29 -2.49
N LEU A 268 18.17 -13.93 -2.82
CA LEU A 268 17.81 -13.55 -4.17
C LEU A 268 18.31 -12.13 -4.48
N PRO A 269 18.76 -11.86 -5.71
CA PRO A 269 19.10 -10.50 -6.11
C PRO A 269 17.91 -9.58 -5.90
N SER A 270 18.11 -8.44 -5.25
CA SER A 270 17.07 -7.43 -5.21
C SER A 270 16.79 -6.94 -6.64
N ARG A 271 15.60 -6.41 -6.87
CA ARG A 271 15.23 -5.84 -8.19
C ARG A 271 16.11 -4.66 -8.62
N GLU A 272 16.80 -4.05 -7.66
CA GLU A 272 17.79 -2.98 -7.90
C GLU A 272 19.18 -3.55 -8.27
N GLY A 273 19.32 -4.87 -8.46
CA GLY A 273 20.59 -5.53 -8.81
C GLY A 273 21.61 -5.60 -7.68
N ARG A 274 21.23 -5.18 -6.45
CA ARG A 274 22.04 -5.28 -5.25
C ARG A 274 21.48 -6.39 -4.36
N GLY A 275 22.34 -7.17 -3.73
CA GLY A 275 21.92 -8.21 -2.79
C GLY A 275 21.17 -7.60 -1.59
N GLY A 276 20.11 -8.27 -1.16
CA GLY A 276 19.29 -7.86 -0.04
C GLY A 276 17.83 -7.63 -0.41
N SER A 277 17.00 -7.31 0.58
CA SER A 277 15.57 -7.05 0.44
C SER A 277 15.16 -5.76 1.14
N SER A 278 14.03 -5.19 0.75
CA SER A 278 13.47 -4.00 1.39
C SER A 278 11.97 -4.15 1.58
N SER A 279 11.44 -3.56 2.65
CA SER A 279 9.99 -3.37 2.79
C SER A 279 9.48 -2.33 1.79
N PRO A 280 8.17 -2.27 1.55
CA PRO A 280 7.56 -1.09 0.94
C PRO A 280 7.88 0.18 1.72
N TRP A 281 7.74 1.32 1.07
CA TRP A 281 7.82 2.60 1.73
C TRP A 281 6.58 2.84 2.57
N ARG A 282 6.77 3.33 3.79
CA ARG A 282 5.75 3.89 4.66
C ARG A 282 5.81 5.39 4.48
N MET A 283 4.75 6.00 3.95
CA MET A 283 4.77 7.42 3.60
C MET A 283 3.73 8.23 4.38
N LEU A 284 4.10 9.46 4.69
CA LEU A 284 3.25 10.49 5.25
C LEU A 284 3.40 11.76 4.40
N ILE A 285 2.39 12.07 3.60
CA ILE A 285 2.28 13.35 2.91
C ILE A 285 1.73 14.38 3.90
N LEU A 286 2.22 15.61 3.87
CA LEU A 286 1.87 16.70 4.78
C LEU A 286 1.75 18.02 4.02
N THR A 287 0.53 18.49 3.80
CA THR A 287 0.26 19.69 3.01
C THR A 287 -0.54 20.74 3.77
N ARG A 288 -0.52 21.98 3.26
CA ARG A 288 -1.31 23.07 3.82
C ARG A 288 -2.73 23.11 3.28
N THR A 289 -2.95 22.55 2.10
CA THR A 289 -4.26 22.55 1.45
C THR A 289 -4.59 21.17 0.89
N LEU A 290 -5.87 20.89 0.68
CA LEU A 290 -6.35 19.65 0.05
C LEU A 290 -5.90 19.52 -1.43
N PRO A 291 -5.92 20.56 -2.25
CA PRO A 291 -5.37 20.49 -3.60
C PRO A 291 -3.90 20.05 -3.62
N ASP A 292 -3.07 20.55 -2.70
CA ASP A 292 -1.66 20.14 -2.61
C ASP A 292 -1.52 18.66 -2.22
N LEU A 293 -2.45 18.13 -1.41
CA LEU A 293 -2.46 16.70 -1.04
C LEU A 293 -2.66 15.81 -2.26
N VAL A 294 -3.63 16.17 -3.12
CA VAL A 294 -3.90 15.47 -4.38
C VAL A 294 -2.74 15.66 -5.37
N ALA A 295 -2.13 16.84 -5.37
CA ALA A 295 -1.03 17.19 -6.27
C ALA A 295 0.34 16.62 -5.84
N SER A 296 0.47 16.00 -4.68
CA SER A 296 1.74 15.41 -4.21
C SER A 296 2.27 14.33 -5.16
N ARG A 297 3.58 14.37 -5.42
CA ARG A 297 4.26 13.38 -6.28
C ARG A 297 5.11 12.38 -5.48
N ILE A 298 4.99 12.39 -4.15
CA ILE A 298 5.77 11.50 -3.26
C ILE A 298 5.53 10.03 -3.63
N MET A 299 4.26 9.63 -3.82
CA MET A 299 3.94 8.24 -4.18
C MET A 299 4.59 7.83 -5.50
N LEU A 300 4.58 8.70 -6.52
CA LEU A 300 5.21 8.44 -7.81
C LEU A 300 6.73 8.29 -7.67
N ASN A 301 7.38 9.16 -6.89
CA ASN A 301 8.82 9.17 -6.66
C ASN A 301 9.32 8.03 -5.75
N LEU A 302 8.43 7.36 -5.04
CA LEU A 302 8.75 6.21 -4.18
C LEU A 302 8.60 4.87 -4.90
N ASN A 303 7.88 4.82 -6.02
CA ASN A 303 7.75 3.62 -6.82
C ASN A 303 8.94 3.45 -7.77
N GLU A 304 9.15 2.22 -8.21
CA GLU A 304 10.22 1.90 -9.15
C GLU A 304 9.89 2.40 -10.57
N PRO A 305 10.91 2.72 -11.38
CA PRO A 305 10.70 3.13 -12.75
C PRO A 305 9.97 2.05 -13.58
N CYS A 306 9.29 2.49 -14.63
CA CYS A 306 8.70 1.59 -15.61
C CYS A 306 9.80 0.72 -16.26
N ARG A 307 9.52 -0.58 -16.43
CA ARG A 307 10.43 -1.56 -17.04
C ARG A 307 10.02 -1.99 -18.42
N ILE A 308 8.88 -1.53 -18.90
CA ILE A 308 8.40 -1.82 -20.25
C ILE A 308 9.19 -0.92 -21.22
N GLU A 309 9.92 -1.51 -22.13
CA GLU A 309 10.80 -0.78 -23.06
C GLU A 309 9.98 0.06 -24.05
N ASP A 310 8.96 -0.55 -24.68
CA ASP A 310 8.01 0.17 -25.54
C ASP A 310 6.67 0.35 -24.83
N THR A 311 6.39 1.58 -24.45
CA THR A 311 5.14 1.97 -23.77
C THR A 311 4.14 2.67 -24.69
N SER A 312 4.43 2.77 -25.98
CA SER A 312 3.61 3.50 -26.97
C SER A 312 2.20 2.95 -27.14
N TRP A 313 2.01 1.66 -26.84
CA TRP A 313 0.72 0.97 -26.90
C TRP A 313 -0.15 1.19 -25.68
N ILE A 314 0.37 1.66 -24.54
CA ILE A 314 -0.39 1.93 -23.32
C ILE A 314 -1.21 3.20 -23.54
N LYS A 315 -2.54 3.07 -23.56
CA LYS A 315 -3.46 4.19 -23.78
C LYS A 315 -4.59 4.16 -22.77
N PRO A 316 -4.69 5.14 -21.86
CA PRO A 316 -5.87 5.31 -21.03
C PRO A 316 -7.10 5.54 -21.88
N MET A 317 -8.23 4.94 -21.49
CA MET A 317 -9.47 5.10 -22.23
C MET A 317 -10.68 5.14 -21.31
N LYS A 318 -11.74 5.80 -21.77
CA LYS A 318 -13.06 5.61 -21.20
C LYS A 318 -13.70 4.38 -21.82
N TYR A 319 -14.26 3.50 -21.01
CA TYR A 319 -14.93 2.31 -21.49
C TYR A 319 -16.30 2.12 -20.87
N ILE A 320 -17.12 1.30 -21.50
CA ILE A 320 -18.41 0.82 -20.97
C ILE A 320 -18.35 -0.71 -20.84
N GLY A 321 -19.25 -1.27 -20.06
CA GLY A 321 -19.30 -2.72 -19.85
C GLY A 321 -20.73 -3.23 -19.79
N ILE A 322 -20.90 -4.50 -20.13
CA ILE A 322 -22.20 -5.18 -20.09
C ILE A 322 -22.61 -5.60 -18.67
N TRP A 323 -21.69 -5.61 -17.73
CA TRP A 323 -21.86 -6.12 -16.36
C TRP A 323 -22.96 -5.41 -15.55
N TRP A 324 -23.31 -4.16 -15.89
CA TRP A 324 -24.37 -3.43 -15.19
C TRP A 324 -25.72 -4.12 -15.34
N GLY A 325 -26.01 -4.73 -16.49
CA GLY A 325 -27.21 -5.54 -16.71
C GLY A 325 -27.31 -6.74 -15.77
N MET A 326 -26.16 -7.35 -15.41
CA MET A 326 -26.08 -8.45 -14.46
C MET A 326 -26.39 -7.95 -13.04
N HIS A 327 -25.86 -6.81 -12.62
CA HIS A 327 -26.17 -6.22 -11.31
C HIS A 327 -27.64 -5.79 -11.19
N LEU A 328 -28.27 -5.37 -12.28
CA LEU A 328 -29.69 -5.07 -12.31
C LEU A 328 -30.58 -6.33 -12.39
N GLY A 329 -29.99 -7.54 -12.51
CA GLY A 329 -30.72 -8.80 -12.66
C GLY A 329 -31.44 -8.96 -14.00
N THR A 330 -31.11 -8.13 -14.99
CA THR A 330 -31.68 -8.22 -16.35
C THR A 330 -30.83 -9.08 -17.30
N MET A 331 -29.59 -9.37 -16.91
CA MET A 331 -28.66 -10.24 -17.64
C MET A 331 -27.99 -11.23 -16.68
N THR A 332 -27.43 -12.31 -17.22
CA THR A 332 -26.62 -13.29 -16.49
C THR A 332 -25.18 -13.27 -16.98
N TRP A 333 -24.22 -13.66 -16.09
CA TRP A 333 -22.81 -13.87 -16.47
C TRP A 333 -22.61 -15.18 -17.24
N HIS A 334 -23.40 -16.22 -16.94
CA HIS A 334 -23.33 -17.52 -17.60
C HIS A 334 -24.33 -17.61 -18.75
N GLN A 335 -24.10 -18.57 -19.62
CA GLN A 335 -24.99 -18.82 -20.75
C GLN A 335 -26.42 -19.14 -20.29
N SER A 336 -27.37 -18.38 -20.80
CA SER A 336 -28.81 -18.47 -20.49
C SER A 336 -29.61 -17.68 -21.53
N PRO A 337 -30.95 -17.71 -21.52
CA PRO A 337 -31.78 -16.86 -22.37
C PRO A 337 -31.55 -15.35 -22.17
N THR A 338 -30.99 -14.94 -21.03
CA THR A 338 -30.64 -13.56 -20.69
C THR A 338 -29.14 -13.32 -20.58
N HIS A 339 -28.33 -14.15 -21.23
CA HIS A 339 -26.87 -14.02 -21.20
C HIS A 339 -26.44 -12.63 -21.68
N GLY A 340 -25.61 -11.95 -20.88
CA GLY A 340 -25.14 -10.60 -21.15
C GLY A 340 -24.03 -10.54 -22.20
N ALA A 341 -23.04 -11.43 -22.10
CA ALA A 341 -21.87 -11.47 -22.97
C ALA A 341 -22.15 -12.28 -24.24
N THR A 342 -23.11 -11.85 -25.06
CA THR A 342 -23.39 -12.44 -26.35
C THR A 342 -22.79 -11.60 -27.48
N THR A 343 -22.54 -12.21 -28.64
CA THR A 343 -22.09 -11.51 -29.86
C THR A 343 -23.02 -10.36 -30.21
N ALA A 344 -24.34 -10.56 -30.09
CA ALA A 344 -25.33 -9.51 -30.39
C ALA A 344 -25.26 -8.33 -29.43
N ASN A 345 -25.15 -8.59 -28.13
CA ASN A 345 -24.99 -7.53 -27.14
C ASN A 345 -23.68 -6.78 -27.32
N MET A 346 -22.55 -7.48 -27.47
CA MET A 346 -21.26 -6.86 -27.70
C MET A 346 -21.28 -5.97 -28.95
N THR A 347 -21.87 -6.43 -30.05
CA THR A 347 -22.06 -5.62 -31.26
C THR A 347 -22.78 -4.30 -30.96
N ARG A 348 -23.89 -4.36 -30.24
CA ARG A 348 -24.68 -3.18 -29.87
C ARG A 348 -23.90 -2.23 -28.97
N TYR A 349 -23.19 -2.75 -27.95
CA TYR A 349 -22.37 -1.93 -27.06
C TYR A 349 -21.17 -1.31 -27.75
N MET A 350 -20.51 -2.02 -28.66
CA MET A 350 -19.40 -1.48 -29.45
C MET A 350 -19.84 -0.39 -30.42
N GLN A 351 -20.99 -0.55 -31.08
CA GLN A 351 -21.58 0.50 -31.92
C GLN A 351 -21.92 1.75 -31.09
N PHE A 352 -22.51 1.57 -29.91
CA PHE A 352 -22.77 2.68 -28.98
C PHE A 352 -21.47 3.35 -28.53
N ALA A 353 -20.47 2.57 -28.16
CA ALA A 353 -19.16 3.08 -27.74
C ALA A 353 -18.51 3.94 -28.83
N ALA A 354 -18.52 3.48 -30.09
CA ALA A 354 -18.00 4.22 -31.23
C ALA A 354 -18.75 5.54 -31.47
N GLN A 355 -20.09 5.53 -31.36
CA GLN A 355 -20.92 6.73 -31.55
C GLN A 355 -20.71 7.78 -30.45
N HIS A 356 -20.34 7.36 -29.24
CA HIS A 356 -20.24 8.23 -28.06
C HIS A 356 -18.82 8.46 -27.55
N GLY A 357 -17.79 8.05 -28.33
CA GLY A 357 -16.38 8.33 -28.04
C GLY A 357 -15.84 7.55 -26.84
N PHE A 358 -16.34 6.34 -26.58
CA PHE A 358 -15.70 5.38 -25.67
C PHE A 358 -14.65 4.57 -26.42
N GLY A 359 -13.51 4.36 -25.79
CA GLY A 359 -12.39 3.64 -26.38
C GLY A 359 -12.50 2.11 -26.26
N GLY A 360 -13.38 1.59 -25.40
CA GLY A 360 -13.48 0.14 -25.20
C GLY A 360 -14.82 -0.34 -24.64
N VAL A 361 -15.07 -1.64 -24.76
CA VAL A 361 -16.20 -2.36 -24.18
C VAL A 361 -15.70 -3.55 -23.39
N LEU A 362 -15.99 -3.61 -22.10
CA LEU A 362 -15.66 -4.71 -21.21
C LEU A 362 -16.68 -5.85 -21.34
N ALA A 363 -16.17 -7.05 -21.65
CA ALA A 363 -16.96 -8.27 -21.78
C ALA A 363 -16.83 -9.17 -20.56
N GLU A 364 -17.57 -8.92 -19.49
CA GLU A 364 -17.70 -9.88 -18.38
C GLU A 364 -18.61 -11.03 -18.77
N GLY A 365 -18.27 -12.26 -18.38
CA GLY A 365 -19.10 -13.44 -18.68
C GLY A 365 -18.91 -14.00 -20.09
N TRP A 366 -17.84 -13.63 -20.80
CA TRP A 366 -17.60 -14.08 -22.18
C TRP A 366 -17.15 -15.53 -22.28
N ASN A 367 -16.47 -16.03 -21.26
CA ASN A 367 -15.78 -17.32 -21.20
C ASN A 367 -16.51 -18.31 -20.28
N GLU A 368 -16.28 -19.63 -20.46
CA GLU A 368 -16.87 -20.66 -19.61
C GLU A 368 -16.39 -20.56 -18.15
N GLY A 369 -17.27 -20.95 -17.21
CA GLY A 369 -16.96 -21.05 -15.80
C GLY A 369 -17.84 -20.22 -14.87
N TRP A 370 -18.73 -19.40 -15.38
CA TRP A 370 -19.53 -18.45 -14.58
C TRP A 370 -20.75 -19.05 -13.87
N GLU A 371 -21.14 -20.31 -14.18
CA GLU A 371 -22.36 -20.92 -13.65
C GLU A 371 -22.37 -21.06 -12.12
N THR A 372 -21.20 -21.11 -11.50
CA THR A 372 -21.05 -21.29 -10.06
C THR A 372 -20.03 -20.36 -9.41
N TRP A 373 -19.69 -19.24 -10.06
CA TRP A 373 -18.62 -18.35 -9.59
C TRP A 373 -18.85 -17.78 -8.18
N VAL A 374 -20.11 -17.65 -7.75
CA VAL A 374 -20.52 -17.23 -6.40
C VAL A 374 -20.66 -18.41 -5.42
N ASN A 375 -20.50 -19.66 -5.88
CA ASN A 375 -20.67 -20.85 -5.06
C ASN A 375 -19.33 -21.32 -4.48
N PRO A 376 -19.27 -21.81 -3.24
CA PRO A 376 -18.03 -22.34 -2.65
C PRO A 376 -17.52 -23.64 -3.32
N VAL A 377 -18.29 -24.23 -4.22
CA VAL A 377 -17.82 -25.39 -5.01
C VAL A 377 -16.86 -24.86 -6.07
N PRO A 378 -15.61 -25.36 -6.10
CA PRO A 378 -14.63 -24.91 -7.07
C PRO A 378 -15.15 -25.10 -8.49
N LYS A 379 -15.16 -24.04 -9.26
CA LYS A 379 -15.39 -24.09 -10.68
C LYS A 379 -14.21 -23.53 -11.41
N HIS A 380 -13.85 -24.23 -12.46
CA HIS A 380 -12.74 -23.85 -13.31
C HIS A 380 -13.20 -22.80 -14.31
N PHE A 381 -12.66 -21.60 -14.23
CA PHE A 381 -12.74 -20.66 -15.35
C PHE A 381 -11.78 -21.10 -16.44
N GLU A 382 -12.26 -21.12 -17.68
CA GLU A 382 -11.43 -21.34 -18.87
C GLU A 382 -11.23 -19.99 -19.57
N TYR A 383 -9.99 -19.51 -19.62
CA TYR A 383 -9.69 -18.16 -20.13
C TYR A 383 -9.40 -18.11 -21.63
N ASP A 384 -9.60 -19.19 -22.34
CA ASP A 384 -9.45 -19.34 -23.78
C ASP A 384 -10.63 -20.09 -24.45
N ILE A 385 -11.72 -20.32 -23.70
CA ILE A 385 -12.93 -20.97 -24.21
C ILE A 385 -14.11 -20.00 -24.05
N PRO A 386 -14.53 -19.32 -25.13
CA PRO A 386 -15.72 -18.48 -25.11
C PRO A 386 -16.99 -19.36 -25.03
N TYR A 387 -18.05 -18.80 -24.47
CA TYR A 387 -19.37 -19.43 -24.60
C TYR A 387 -19.81 -19.54 -26.07
N PRO A 388 -20.61 -20.55 -26.45
CA PRO A 388 -21.04 -20.76 -27.84
C PRO A 388 -21.78 -19.57 -28.48
N ASP A 389 -22.38 -18.68 -27.70
CA ASP A 389 -23.08 -17.47 -28.16
C ASP A 389 -22.17 -16.21 -28.19
N PHE A 390 -20.86 -16.40 -27.94
CA PHE A 390 -19.84 -15.35 -27.98
C PHE A 390 -18.82 -15.65 -29.09
N ASP A 391 -19.09 -15.15 -30.30
CA ASP A 391 -18.17 -15.26 -31.43
C ASP A 391 -17.05 -14.22 -31.32
N ILE A 392 -15.94 -14.62 -30.72
CA ILE A 392 -14.80 -13.73 -30.46
C ILE A 392 -14.19 -13.16 -31.75
N ASP A 393 -14.13 -13.94 -32.83
CA ASP A 393 -13.56 -13.49 -34.10
C ASP A 393 -14.41 -12.40 -34.77
N SER A 394 -15.74 -12.53 -34.67
CA SER A 394 -16.65 -11.50 -35.17
C SER A 394 -16.59 -10.23 -34.34
N ILE A 395 -16.47 -10.36 -33.01
CA ILE A 395 -16.37 -9.22 -32.09
C ILE A 395 -15.04 -8.48 -32.29
N THR A 396 -13.92 -9.18 -32.35
CA THR A 396 -12.61 -8.55 -32.48
C THR A 396 -12.41 -7.94 -33.88
N ARG A 397 -13.00 -8.52 -34.91
CA ARG A 397 -13.08 -7.90 -36.26
C ARG A 397 -13.88 -6.60 -36.24
N LEU A 398 -15.03 -6.58 -35.53
CA LEU A 398 -15.84 -5.37 -35.32
C LEU A 398 -15.09 -4.32 -34.48
N SER A 399 -14.38 -4.75 -33.45
CA SER A 399 -13.48 -3.91 -32.63
C SER A 399 -12.50 -3.13 -33.52
N TYR A 400 -11.81 -3.82 -34.39
CA TYR A 400 -10.89 -3.21 -35.36
C TYR A 400 -11.59 -2.22 -36.31
N GLN A 401 -12.76 -2.59 -36.85
CA GLN A 401 -13.52 -1.74 -37.76
C GLN A 401 -14.02 -0.45 -37.15
N LEU A 402 -14.40 -0.49 -35.88
CA LEU A 402 -14.95 0.65 -35.14
C LEU A 402 -13.87 1.46 -34.41
N GLY A 403 -12.65 0.94 -34.24
CA GLY A 403 -11.62 1.54 -33.41
C GLY A 403 -12.01 1.54 -31.93
N VAL A 404 -12.78 0.54 -31.48
CA VAL A 404 -13.22 0.35 -30.10
C VAL A 404 -12.66 -0.96 -29.56
N GLU A 405 -11.82 -0.93 -28.54
CA GLU A 405 -11.18 -2.12 -27.98
C GLU A 405 -12.21 -3.06 -27.34
N MET A 406 -12.07 -4.36 -27.62
CA MET A 406 -12.65 -5.37 -26.75
C MET A 406 -11.76 -5.51 -25.51
N ILE A 407 -12.32 -5.23 -24.33
CA ILE A 407 -11.64 -5.46 -23.06
C ILE A 407 -12.03 -6.84 -22.55
N GLY A 408 -11.05 -7.77 -22.51
CA GLY A 408 -11.23 -9.08 -21.93
C GLY A 408 -11.43 -9.03 -20.42
N HIS A 409 -12.02 -10.06 -19.86
CA HIS A 409 -12.19 -10.18 -18.40
C HIS A 409 -11.74 -11.54 -17.91
N HIS A 410 -10.85 -11.56 -16.92
CA HIS A 410 -10.40 -12.77 -16.24
C HIS A 410 -10.85 -12.71 -14.78
N GLU A 411 -12.07 -13.20 -14.49
CA GLU A 411 -12.53 -13.39 -13.12
C GLU A 411 -11.91 -14.67 -12.54
N THR A 412 -11.53 -14.64 -11.28
CA THR A 412 -10.90 -15.79 -10.63
C THR A 412 -11.75 -16.38 -9.51
N GLY A 413 -12.74 -15.64 -8.98
CA GLY A 413 -13.46 -16.04 -7.77
C GLY A 413 -12.52 -16.32 -6.59
N GLY A 414 -11.34 -15.66 -6.57
CA GLY A 414 -10.29 -15.88 -5.58
C GLY A 414 -9.42 -17.13 -5.82
N ARG A 415 -9.57 -17.85 -6.95
CA ARG A 415 -8.84 -19.07 -7.27
C ARG A 415 -7.53 -18.78 -8.01
N ALA A 416 -6.56 -18.16 -7.30
CA ALA A 416 -5.23 -17.92 -7.86
C ALA A 416 -4.51 -19.23 -8.23
N ASP A 417 -4.75 -20.32 -7.49
CA ASP A 417 -4.23 -21.67 -7.75
C ASP A 417 -4.68 -22.25 -9.10
N GLU A 418 -5.84 -21.84 -9.60
CA GLU A 418 -6.37 -22.26 -10.91
C GLU A 418 -6.00 -21.30 -12.03
N TYR A 419 -5.94 -19.99 -11.73
CA TYR A 419 -5.63 -18.97 -12.72
C TYR A 419 -4.15 -18.92 -13.09
N GLU A 420 -3.24 -18.97 -12.10
CA GLU A 420 -1.81 -18.87 -12.34
C GLU A 420 -1.24 -19.90 -13.33
N PRO A 421 -1.65 -21.19 -13.32
CA PRO A 421 -1.21 -22.14 -14.34
C PRO A 421 -1.69 -21.83 -15.76
N GLN A 422 -2.77 -21.04 -15.89
CA GLN A 422 -3.37 -20.69 -17.17
C GLN A 422 -2.89 -19.34 -17.74
N LEU A 423 -2.11 -18.55 -16.98
CA LEU A 423 -1.74 -17.18 -17.36
C LEU A 423 -1.13 -17.07 -18.74
N ASP A 424 -0.11 -17.88 -19.06
CA ASP A 424 0.57 -17.82 -20.35
C ASP A 424 -0.39 -18.18 -21.51
N LYS A 425 -1.27 -19.19 -21.30
CA LYS A 425 -2.29 -19.59 -22.28
C LYS A 425 -3.35 -18.49 -22.47
N ALA A 426 -3.83 -17.93 -21.36
CA ALA A 426 -4.87 -16.89 -21.37
C ALA A 426 -4.40 -15.62 -22.09
N PHE A 427 -3.19 -15.15 -21.81
CA PHE A 427 -2.65 -13.97 -22.50
C PHE A 427 -2.24 -14.26 -23.95
N ALA A 428 -1.74 -15.46 -24.26
CA ALA A 428 -1.50 -15.87 -25.65
C ALA A 428 -2.81 -15.91 -26.46
N TYR A 429 -3.91 -16.37 -25.87
CA TYR A 429 -5.23 -16.33 -26.49
C TYR A 429 -5.70 -14.90 -26.75
N ALA A 430 -5.57 -14.01 -25.77
CA ALA A 430 -5.89 -12.59 -25.94
C ALA A 430 -5.08 -11.96 -27.07
N GLN A 431 -3.77 -12.21 -27.12
CA GLN A 431 -2.87 -11.73 -28.18
C GLN A 431 -3.28 -12.26 -29.56
N ALA A 432 -3.60 -13.55 -29.69
CA ALA A 432 -4.03 -14.17 -30.94
C ALA A 432 -5.31 -13.56 -31.52
N HIS A 433 -6.17 -13.01 -30.66
CA HIS A 433 -7.43 -12.36 -31.04
C HIS A 433 -7.34 -10.82 -31.01
N ASN A 434 -6.13 -10.23 -30.96
CA ASN A 434 -5.91 -8.77 -30.87
C ASN A 434 -6.69 -8.09 -29.71
N ILE A 435 -6.76 -8.76 -28.57
CA ILE A 435 -7.30 -8.19 -27.33
C ILE A 435 -6.11 -7.60 -26.56
N HIS A 436 -6.01 -6.27 -26.51
CA HIS A 436 -4.86 -5.56 -25.93
C HIS A 436 -5.07 -5.15 -24.47
N VAL A 437 -6.29 -5.25 -23.99
CA VAL A 437 -6.67 -4.84 -22.62
C VAL A 437 -7.43 -5.97 -21.94
N VAL A 438 -7.00 -6.34 -20.75
CA VAL A 438 -7.66 -7.34 -19.90
C VAL A 438 -7.88 -6.77 -18.51
N LYS A 439 -9.12 -6.84 -18.03
CA LYS A 439 -9.46 -6.61 -16.62
C LYS A 439 -9.36 -7.94 -15.88
N THR A 440 -8.59 -7.98 -14.80
CA THR A 440 -8.53 -9.14 -13.91
C THR A 440 -9.39 -8.90 -12.67
N GLY A 441 -10.19 -9.88 -12.26
CA GLY A 441 -11.08 -9.80 -11.10
C GLY A 441 -10.56 -10.63 -9.91
N TYR A 442 -10.83 -10.16 -8.69
CA TYR A 442 -10.47 -10.83 -7.44
C TYR A 442 -11.57 -10.62 -6.42
N VAL A 443 -12.75 -11.18 -6.70
CA VAL A 443 -13.94 -10.95 -5.89
C VAL A 443 -13.94 -11.87 -4.68
N ALA A 444 -12.88 -11.81 -3.85
CA ALA A 444 -12.83 -12.55 -2.60
C ALA A 444 -11.87 -11.91 -1.59
N PRO A 445 -12.19 -11.89 -0.30
CA PRO A 445 -11.26 -11.50 0.76
C PRO A 445 -10.13 -12.52 0.95
N ILE A 446 -10.38 -13.78 0.57
CA ILE A 446 -9.46 -14.91 0.67
C ILE A 446 -9.18 -15.43 -0.72
N ILE A 447 -7.92 -15.67 -1.02
CA ILE A 447 -7.48 -16.32 -2.25
C ILE A 447 -7.01 -17.75 -1.96
N HIS A 448 -7.30 -18.65 -2.87
CA HIS A 448 -6.75 -19.99 -2.89
C HIS A 448 -5.41 -19.97 -3.62
N THR A 449 -4.37 -20.48 -2.99
CA THR A 449 -3.05 -20.62 -3.58
C THR A 449 -2.58 -22.07 -3.49
N VAL A 450 -1.49 -22.40 -4.17
CA VAL A 450 -0.87 -23.74 -4.04
C VAL A 450 -0.47 -24.09 -2.60
N ASP A 451 -0.23 -23.07 -1.77
CA ASP A 451 0.12 -23.21 -0.36
C ASP A 451 -1.10 -23.18 0.58
N GLY A 452 -2.32 -23.17 0.01
CA GLY A 452 -3.59 -23.11 0.74
C GLY A 452 -4.23 -21.74 0.76
N LEU A 453 -5.15 -21.52 1.71
CA LEU A 453 -5.90 -20.28 1.84
C LEU A 453 -5.04 -19.13 2.36
N GLN A 454 -5.13 -17.98 1.72
CA GLN A 454 -4.40 -16.76 2.06
C GLN A 454 -5.35 -15.56 2.04
N TRP A 455 -5.04 -14.50 2.81
CA TRP A 455 -5.71 -13.23 2.62
C TRP A 455 -5.31 -12.58 1.28
N ASN A 456 -6.24 -11.95 0.58
CA ASN A 456 -5.95 -11.26 -0.70
C ASN A 456 -4.93 -10.12 -0.55
N LYS A 457 -4.82 -9.52 0.63
CA LYS A 457 -3.84 -8.48 0.98
C LYS A 457 -2.56 -9.04 1.61
N SER A 458 -2.42 -10.36 1.72
CA SER A 458 -1.20 -11.01 2.18
C SER A 458 -0.07 -10.89 1.14
N GLN A 459 1.14 -11.24 1.54
CA GLN A 459 2.28 -11.34 0.60
C GLN A 459 1.97 -12.25 -0.60
N ALA A 460 1.23 -13.34 -0.38
CA ALA A 460 0.82 -14.25 -1.46
C ALA A 460 -0.11 -13.54 -2.47
N GLY A 461 -1.07 -12.75 -2.00
CA GLY A 461 -1.93 -11.95 -2.85
C GLY A 461 -1.15 -10.91 -3.66
N VAL A 462 -0.24 -10.18 -3.03
CA VAL A 462 0.63 -9.21 -3.71
C VAL A 462 1.49 -9.88 -4.78
N ARG A 463 2.08 -11.04 -4.50
CA ARG A 463 2.83 -11.85 -5.47
C ARG A 463 1.96 -12.28 -6.65
N HIS A 464 0.73 -12.70 -6.38
CA HIS A 464 -0.24 -13.09 -7.40
C HIS A 464 -0.54 -11.93 -8.35
N TYR A 465 -0.95 -10.77 -7.83
CA TYR A 465 -1.22 -9.58 -8.65
C TYR A 465 -0.03 -9.20 -9.51
N ARG A 466 1.16 -9.23 -8.92
CA ARG A 466 2.37 -8.91 -9.65
C ARG A 466 2.70 -9.90 -10.76
N ARG A 467 2.52 -11.21 -10.51
CA ARG A 467 2.72 -12.26 -11.52
C ARG A 467 1.80 -12.05 -12.71
N VAL A 468 0.52 -11.74 -12.47
CA VAL A 468 -0.45 -11.44 -13.53
C VAL A 468 0.02 -10.27 -14.39
N ILE A 469 0.41 -9.15 -13.78
CA ILE A 469 0.88 -7.95 -14.49
C ILE A 469 2.17 -8.24 -15.26
N GLU A 470 3.14 -8.93 -14.67
CA GLU A 470 4.41 -9.28 -15.30
C GLU A 470 4.23 -10.28 -16.45
N THR A 471 3.22 -11.15 -16.40
CA THR A 471 2.90 -12.06 -17.52
C THR A 471 2.20 -11.31 -18.64
N ALA A 472 1.27 -10.41 -18.32
CA ALA A 472 0.61 -9.58 -19.32
C ALA A 472 1.57 -8.64 -20.07
N ALA A 473 2.66 -8.22 -19.43
CA ALA A 473 3.65 -7.32 -20.03
C ALA A 473 4.65 -8.01 -20.97
N LYS A 474 4.67 -9.34 -21.03
CA LYS A 474 5.51 -10.12 -21.97
C LYS A 474 4.90 -10.21 -23.37
#